data_833e4b5dc59959338eab73db8479d98e
#
_entry.id   833e4b5dc59959338eab73db8479d98e
#
_cell.length_a   1.000
_cell.length_b   1.000
_cell.length_c   1.000
_cell.angle_alpha   90.00
_cell.angle_beta   90.00
_cell.angle_gamma   90.00
#
_symmetry.space_group_name_H-M   'P 1'
#
loop_
_entity.id
_entity.type
_entity.pdbx_description
1 polymer ?
#
loop_
_entity_poly.entity_id
_entity_poly.type
_entity_poly.pdbx_seq_one_letter_code
_entity_poly.pdbx_strand_id
1 'polypeptide(L)'
;MGGYCATLIKYGLPFHSEWVLECESSQKQAAEEIAGLLRHNPTITAVVCYNSVIAMGAWFGLMRAGIQSGEDSVESYFEQRVVSLAAFADVAENALDDLPLTWVTNPAREMGQSVAERILQRIDNVQGSIRNLIMPPRLVARK
;
A
#
# COMPACT_ATOMS: atom_id res chain seq x y z
N MET A 1 8.35 7.64 1.48
CA MET A 1 9.60 7.22 2.18
C MET A 1 9.67 7.70 3.63
N GLY A 2 9.45 8.98 3.95
CA GLY A 2 9.61 9.51 5.31
C GLY A 2 8.79 8.78 6.38
N GLY A 3 7.52 8.50 6.14
CA GLY A 3 6.68 7.76 7.08
C GLY A 3 7.12 6.31 7.29
N TYR A 4 7.60 5.63 6.25
CA TYR A 4 8.17 4.30 6.34
C TYR A 4 9.41 4.28 7.25
N CYS A 5 10.39 5.14 6.97
CA CYS A 5 11.60 5.24 7.78
C CYS A 5 11.30 5.61 9.24
N ALA A 6 10.41 6.59 9.46
CA ALA A 6 10.03 6.99 10.80
C ALA A 6 9.36 5.86 11.60
N THR A 7 8.57 5.03 10.92
CA THR A 7 7.93 3.87 11.55
C THR A 7 8.96 2.80 11.92
N LEU A 8 9.90 2.47 11.03
CA LEU A 8 10.97 1.53 11.34
C LEU A 8 11.77 1.99 12.58
N ILE A 9 12.16 3.26 12.62
CA ILE A 9 12.89 3.84 13.77
C ILE A 9 12.06 3.70 15.05
N LYS A 10 10.77 4.04 14.99
CA LYS A 10 9.88 3.96 16.16
C LYS A 10 9.81 2.55 16.77
N TYR A 11 9.86 1.53 15.93
CA TYR A 11 9.80 0.12 16.34
C TYR A 11 11.18 -0.54 16.49
N GLY A 12 12.27 0.22 16.37
CA GLY A 12 13.63 -0.30 16.52
C GLY A 12 14.04 -1.27 15.40
N LEU A 13 13.42 -1.15 14.22
CA LEU A 13 13.72 -1.99 13.06
C LEU A 13 14.78 -1.31 12.19
N PRO A 14 15.75 -2.09 11.65
CA PRO A 14 16.76 -1.54 10.76
C PRO A 14 16.16 -1.14 9.41
N PHE A 15 16.71 -0.06 8.84
CA PHE A 15 16.41 0.33 7.46
C PHE A 15 17.44 -0.29 6.53
N HIS A 16 16.97 -0.96 5.50
CA HIS A 16 17.76 -1.58 4.45
C HIS A 16 17.44 -0.91 3.11
N SER A 17 18.36 -0.12 2.59
CA SER A 17 18.17 0.57 1.30
C SER A 17 18.01 -0.40 0.13
N GLU A 18 18.66 -1.55 0.21
CA GLU A 18 18.57 -2.63 -0.79
C GLU A 18 17.19 -3.31 -0.84
N TRP A 19 16.34 -3.07 0.15
CA TRP A 19 14.95 -3.55 0.16
C TRP A 19 13.96 -2.52 -0.38
N VAL A 20 14.44 -1.36 -0.79
CA VAL A 20 13.64 -0.32 -1.43
C VAL A 20 13.76 -0.47 -2.94
N LEU A 21 12.68 -0.91 -3.57
CA LEU A 21 12.61 -1.06 -5.02
C LEU A 21 11.95 0.17 -5.65
N GLU A 22 12.62 0.76 -6.61
CA GLU A 22 12.06 1.80 -7.47
C GLU A 22 11.75 1.17 -8.84
N CYS A 23 10.47 1.05 -9.17
CA CYS A 23 10.03 0.54 -10.45
C CYS A 23 8.94 1.43 -11.05
N GLU A 24 8.77 1.37 -12.36
CA GLU A 24 7.63 2.00 -13.01
C GLU A 24 6.31 1.38 -12.51
N SER A 25 5.21 2.12 -12.56
CA SER A 25 3.89 1.64 -12.16
C SER A 25 3.33 0.62 -13.17
N SER A 26 4.02 -0.52 -13.26
CA SER A 26 3.71 -1.64 -14.14
C SER A 26 3.58 -2.92 -13.31
N GLN A 27 2.45 -3.64 -13.48
CA GLN A 27 2.24 -4.92 -12.79
C GLN A 27 3.30 -5.95 -13.15
N LYS A 28 3.72 -6.00 -14.42
CA LYS A 28 4.73 -6.95 -14.89
C LYS A 28 6.08 -6.70 -14.23
N GLN A 29 6.53 -5.45 -14.27
CA GLN A 29 7.81 -5.09 -13.67
C GLN A 29 7.79 -5.30 -12.15
N ALA A 30 6.73 -4.87 -11.46
CA ALA A 30 6.58 -5.11 -10.03
C ALA A 30 6.62 -6.60 -9.67
N ALA A 31 6.00 -7.47 -10.50
CA ALA A 31 6.03 -8.91 -10.27
C ALA A 31 7.44 -9.50 -10.42
N GLU A 32 8.21 -9.06 -11.40
CA GLU A 32 9.57 -9.51 -11.65
C GLU A 32 10.53 -9.05 -10.55
N GLU A 33 10.46 -7.77 -10.19
CA GLU A 33 11.32 -7.15 -9.17
C GLU A 33 11.07 -7.74 -7.77
N ILE A 34 9.80 -7.87 -7.38
CA ILE A 34 9.44 -8.45 -6.09
C ILE A 34 9.85 -9.93 -6.00
N ALA A 35 9.61 -10.72 -7.04
CA ALA A 35 10.05 -12.12 -7.06
C ALA A 35 11.57 -12.25 -6.95
N GLY A 36 12.31 -11.34 -7.57
CA GLY A 36 13.78 -11.25 -7.47
C GLY A 36 14.21 -10.89 -6.04
N LEU A 37 13.66 -9.82 -5.48
CA LEU A 37 13.98 -9.36 -4.12
C LEU A 37 13.76 -10.46 -3.09
N LEU A 38 12.61 -11.11 -3.12
CA LEU A 38 12.22 -12.10 -2.12
C LEU A 38 13.01 -13.41 -2.24
N ARG A 39 13.47 -13.78 -3.43
CA ARG A 39 14.37 -14.92 -3.61
C ARG A 39 15.74 -14.69 -2.98
N HIS A 40 16.27 -13.48 -3.10
CA HIS A 40 17.57 -13.14 -2.54
C HIS A 40 17.50 -12.78 -1.04
N ASN A 41 16.33 -12.44 -0.53
CA ASN A 41 16.12 -12.00 0.84
C ASN A 41 15.01 -12.81 1.54
N PRO A 42 15.29 -14.03 1.99
CA PRO A 42 14.30 -14.92 2.60
C PRO A 42 13.77 -14.41 3.95
N THR A 43 14.41 -13.42 4.55
CA THR A 43 14.03 -12.82 5.84
C THR A 43 12.93 -11.76 5.74
N ILE A 44 12.61 -11.29 4.52
CA ILE A 44 11.52 -10.34 4.32
C ILE A 44 10.18 -11.04 4.55
N THR A 45 9.38 -10.52 5.47
CA THR A 45 8.05 -11.04 5.85
C THR A 45 6.90 -10.11 5.46
N ALA A 46 7.20 -8.88 5.09
CA ALA A 46 6.19 -7.91 4.67
C ALA A 46 6.70 -6.98 3.57
N VAL A 47 5.81 -6.57 2.69
CA VAL A 47 6.08 -5.62 1.60
C VAL A 47 5.04 -4.52 1.60
N VAL A 48 5.48 -3.28 1.52
CA VAL A 48 4.61 -2.10 1.39
C VAL A 48 4.71 -1.55 -0.03
N CYS A 49 3.59 -1.51 -0.72
CA CYS A 49 3.48 -1.05 -2.10
C CYS A 49 2.94 0.38 -2.17
N TYR A 50 3.52 1.18 -3.05
CA TYR A 50 3.15 2.59 -3.19
C TYR A 50 1.73 2.81 -3.74
N ASN A 51 1.26 1.93 -4.63
CA ASN A 51 -0.07 2.02 -5.23
C ASN A 51 -0.66 0.63 -5.54
N SER A 52 -1.92 0.61 -5.98
CA SER A 52 -2.64 -0.61 -6.31
C SER A 52 -2.05 -1.38 -7.49
N VAL A 53 -1.50 -0.71 -8.49
CA VAL A 53 -0.89 -1.36 -9.68
C VAL A 53 0.33 -2.17 -9.27
N ILE A 54 1.21 -1.57 -8.46
CA ILE A 54 2.40 -2.25 -7.92
C ILE A 54 1.99 -3.38 -6.97
N ALA A 55 0.97 -3.17 -6.13
CA ALA A 55 0.47 -4.19 -5.21
C ALA A 55 -0.06 -5.44 -5.93
N MET A 56 -0.81 -5.24 -6.99
CA MET A 56 -1.30 -6.34 -7.85
C MET A 56 -0.14 -7.08 -8.51
N GLY A 57 0.85 -6.34 -9.02
CA GLY A 57 2.07 -6.94 -9.57
C GLY A 57 2.83 -7.73 -8.53
N ALA A 58 3.02 -7.19 -7.33
CA ALA A 58 3.67 -7.87 -6.23
C ALA A 58 2.95 -9.16 -5.85
N TRP A 59 1.63 -9.13 -5.75
CA TRP A 59 0.82 -10.31 -5.46
C TRP A 59 0.99 -11.40 -6.53
N PHE A 60 0.94 -11.06 -7.82
CA PHE A 60 1.22 -12.00 -8.90
C PHE A 60 2.66 -12.55 -8.83
N GLY A 61 3.63 -11.70 -8.46
CA GLY A 61 5.02 -12.12 -8.27
C GLY A 61 5.17 -13.15 -7.15
N LEU A 62 4.46 -12.96 -6.03
CA LEU A 62 4.41 -13.92 -4.92
C LEU A 62 3.82 -15.26 -5.37
N MET A 63 2.68 -15.25 -6.05
CA MET A 63 2.04 -16.47 -6.54
C MET A 63 2.95 -17.26 -7.49
N ARG A 64 3.63 -16.57 -8.41
CA ARG A 64 4.59 -17.19 -9.33
C ARG A 64 5.82 -17.76 -8.62
N ALA A 65 6.22 -17.16 -7.51
CA ALA A 65 7.33 -17.64 -6.69
C ALA A 65 6.92 -18.75 -5.71
N GLY A 66 5.64 -19.16 -5.67
CA GLY A 66 5.11 -20.13 -4.71
C GLY A 66 5.05 -19.60 -3.27
N ILE A 67 5.02 -18.29 -3.11
CA ILE A 67 4.95 -17.61 -1.80
C ILE A 67 3.48 -17.21 -1.54
N GLN A 68 2.94 -17.57 -0.38
CA GLN A 68 1.59 -17.16 -0.01
C GLN A 68 1.56 -15.71 0.51
N SER A 69 0.47 -15.03 0.23
CA SER A 69 0.17 -13.72 0.83
C SER A 69 -1.03 -13.85 1.77
N GLY A 70 -0.94 -13.26 2.96
CA GLY A 70 -2.03 -13.24 3.95
C GLY A 70 -1.69 -13.95 5.25
N GLU A 71 -2.55 -13.77 6.26
CA GLU A 71 -2.39 -14.36 7.60
C GLU A 71 -3.00 -15.76 7.73
N ASP A 72 -3.83 -16.20 6.78
CA ASP A 72 -4.49 -17.50 6.86
C ASP A 72 -3.55 -18.62 6.43
N SER A 73 -2.68 -19.02 7.34
CA SER A 73 -2.02 -20.32 7.27
C SER A 73 -3.04 -21.41 7.64
N VAL A 74 -3.77 -21.92 6.68
CA VAL A 74 -4.27 -23.30 6.82
C VAL A 74 -3.02 -24.15 7.00
N GLU A 75 -2.96 -24.92 8.07
CA GLU A 75 -1.87 -25.83 8.38
C GLU A 75 -1.46 -26.63 7.16
N SER A 76 -0.52 -26.08 6.40
CA SER A 76 0.10 -26.79 5.30
C SER A 76 1.28 -27.57 5.89
N TYR A 77 1.30 -28.87 5.71
CA TYR A 77 2.40 -29.77 6.09
C TYR A 77 3.74 -29.43 5.42
N PHE A 78 3.78 -28.39 4.60
CA PHE A 78 4.98 -27.84 3.99
C PHE A 78 5.14 -26.42 4.51
N GLU A 79 6.31 -26.07 5.00
CA GLU A 79 6.69 -24.71 5.40
C GLU A 79 6.60 -23.76 4.19
N GLN A 80 5.40 -23.35 3.84
CA GLN A 80 5.20 -22.34 2.82
C GLN A 80 5.51 -20.97 3.41
N ARG A 81 6.44 -20.27 2.79
CA ARG A 81 6.78 -18.90 3.15
C ARG A 81 5.56 -17.99 2.93
N VAL A 82 5.20 -17.23 3.97
CA VAL A 82 4.13 -16.22 3.92
C VAL A 82 4.75 -14.83 3.94
N VAL A 83 4.29 -13.96 3.04
CA VAL A 83 4.69 -12.54 2.99
C VAL A 83 3.45 -11.68 2.98
N SER A 84 3.31 -10.82 3.97
CA SER A 84 2.19 -9.87 4.06
C SER A 84 2.36 -8.72 3.07
N LEU A 85 1.29 -8.35 2.37
CA LEU A 85 1.27 -7.21 1.47
C LEU A 85 0.39 -6.09 2.02
N ALA A 86 0.92 -4.87 2.02
CA ALA A 86 0.16 -3.66 2.30
C ALA A 86 0.36 -2.65 1.17
N ALA A 87 -0.67 -1.89 0.85
CA ALA A 87 -0.60 -0.90 -0.22
C ALA A 87 -1.46 0.32 0.01
N PHE A 88 -1.07 1.45 -0.59
CA PHE A 88 -1.93 2.60 -0.73
C PHE A 88 -2.84 2.42 -1.96
N ALA A 89 -4.12 2.72 -1.81
CA ALA A 89 -5.09 2.57 -2.88
C ALA A 89 -5.99 3.80 -3.02
N ASP A 90 -6.22 4.17 -4.28
CA ASP A 90 -7.18 5.21 -4.66
C ASP A 90 -8.49 4.58 -5.21
N VAL A 91 -8.70 3.29 -4.97
CA VAL A 91 -9.80 2.50 -5.52
C VAL A 91 -10.97 2.45 -4.51
N ALA A 92 -12.19 2.37 -5.02
CA ALA A 92 -13.37 2.17 -4.19
C ALA A 92 -13.23 0.88 -3.35
N GLU A 93 -13.59 0.97 -2.07
CA GLU A 93 -13.40 -0.09 -1.07
C GLU A 93 -13.89 -1.47 -1.57
N ASN A 94 -15.02 -1.50 -2.28
CA ASN A 94 -15.64 -2.75 -2.77
C ASN A 94 -14.79 -3.53 -3.79
N ALA A 95 -13.85 -2.89 -4.47
CA ALA A 95 -12.99 -3.55 -5.46
C ALA A 95 -11.76 -4.23 -4.84
N LEU A 96 -11.53 -4.02 -3.54
CA LEU A 96 -10.35 -4.48 -2.81
C LEU A 96 -10.66 -5.63 -1.84
N ASP A 97 -11.94 -5.90 -1.58
CA ASP A 97 -12.37 -6.84 -0.54
C ASP A 97 -11.95 -8.29 -0.80
N ASP A 98 -11.76 -8.66 -2.07
CA ASP A 98 -11.42 -10.04 -2.46
C ASP A 98 -9.91 -10.32 -2.48
N LEU A 99 -9.07 -9.31 -2.26
CA LEU A 99 -7.62 -9.47 -2.34
C LEU A 99 -7.00 -9.68 -0.95
N PRO A 100 -6.03 -10.59 -0.80
CA PRO A 100 -5.36 -10.87 0.47
C PRO A 100 -4.32 -9.78 0.81
N LEU A 101 -4.75 -8.53 0.86
CA LEU A 101 -3.91 -7.34 1.00
C LEU A 101 -4.48 -6.43 2.07
N THR A 102 -3.61 -5.76 2.80
CA THR A 102 -3.99 -4.67 3.69
C THR A 102 -3.92 -3.35 2.92
N TRP A 103 -5.02 -2.60 2.90
CA TRP A 103 -5.11 -1.36 2.15
C TRP A 103 -5.13 -0.13 3.05
N VAL A 104 -4.42 0.90 2.62
CA VAL A 104 -4.54 2.25 3.17
C VAL A 104 -5.23 3.09 2.11
N THR A 105 -6.47 3.48 2.37
CA THR A 105 -7.27 4.28 1.43
C THR A 105 -7.28 5.74 1.85
N ASN A 106 -7.14 6.65 0.90
CA ASN A 106 -7.34 8.07 1.11
C ASN A 106 -8.82 8.41 0.85
N PRO A 107 -9.42 9.34 1.61
CA PRO A 107 -10.80 9.79 1.37
C PRO A 107 -10.86 10.74 0.15
N ALA A 108 -10.41 10.28 -1.01
CA ALA A 108 -10.23 11.08 -2.22
C ALA A 108 -11.53 11.74 -2.69
N ARG A 109 -12.67 11.03 -2.58
CA ARG A 109 -13.99 11.58 -2.93
C ARG A 109 -14.39 12.73 -2.01
N GLU A 110 -14.23 12.53 -0.70
CA GLU A 110 -14.54 13.56 0.32
C GLU A 110 -13.61 14.76 0.18
N MET A 111 -12.33 14.50 -0.10
CA MET A 111 -11.35 15.56 -0.40
C MET A 111 -11.78 16.36 -1.62
N GLY A 112 -12.15 15.70 -2.71
CA GLY A 112 -12.61 16.36 -3.93
C GLY A 112 -13.85 17.21 -3.71
N GLN A 113 -14.84 16.72 -2.96
CA GLN A 113 -16.02 17.46 -2.60
C GLN A 113 -15.67 18.71 -1.76
N SER A 114 -14.85 18.55 -0.73
CA SER A 114 -14.43 19.67 0.13
C SER A 114 -13.66 20.73 -0.62
N VAL A 115 -12.82 20.34 -1.58
CA VAL A 115 -12.09 21.28 -2.45
C VAL A 115 -13.06 22.03 -3.35
N ALA A 116 -14.00 21.33 -4.01
CA ALA A 116 -14.99 21.94 -4.88
C ALA A 116 -15.88 22.95 -4.14
N GLU A 117 -16.41 22.56 -2.98
CA GLU A 117 -17.21 23.44 -2.11
C GLU A 117 -16.41 24.69 -1.71
N ARG A 118 -15.13 24.49 -1.36
CA ARG A 118 -14.28 25.61 -0.96
C ARG A 118 -13.99 26.56 -2.11
N ILE A 119 -13.77 26.04 -3.32
CA ILE A 119 -13.59 26.88 -4.52
C ILE A 119 -14.84 27.71 -4.79
N LEU A 120 -16.02 27.10 -4.75
CA LEU A 120 -17.30 27.83 -4.92
C LEU A 120 -17.48 28.93 -3.88
N GLN A 121 -17.23 28.64 -2.61
CA GLN A 121 -17.28 29.65 -1.53
C GLN A 121 -16.30 30.81 -1.80
N ARG A 122 -15.14 30.56 -2.35
CA ARG A 122 -14.17 31.61 -2.66
C ARG A 122 -14.52 32.42 -3.90
N ILE A 123 -15.23 31.83 -4.85
CA ILE A 123 -15.78 32.57 -6.00
C ILE A 123 -16.84 33.56 -5.54
N ASP A 124 -17.72 33.13 -4.62
CA ASP A 124 -18.80 33.98 -4.09
C ASP A 124 -18.28 35.00 -3.06
N ASN A 125 -17.21 34.68 -2.32
CA ASN A 125 -16.62 35.56 -1.31
C ASN A 125 -15.07 35.55 -1.40
N VAL A 126 -14.53 36.51 -2.11
CA VAL A 126 -13.07 36.65 -2.35
C VAL A 126 -12.26 36.86 -1.06
N GLN A 127 -12.90 37.35 0.02
CA GLN A 127 -12.19 37.65 1.29
C GLN A 127 -12.14 36.50 2.30
N GLY A 128 -12.51 35.28 1.89
CA GLY A 128 -12.44 34.09 2.74
C GLY A 128 -11.01 33.75 3.18
N SER A 129 -10.81 33.44 4.46
CA SER A 129 -9.52 33.02 5.02
C SER A 129 -8.99 31.72 4.39
N ILE A 130 -7.68 31.55 4.36
CA ILE A 130 -7.03 30.28 4.00
C ILE A 130 -7.44 29.22 5.03
N ARG A 131 -7.81 28.03 4.53
CA ARG A 131 -8.24 26.91 5.37
C ARG A 131 -7.44 25.68 5.01
N ASN A 132 -6.80 25.09 5.99
CA ASN A 132 -6.15 23.80 5.87
C ASN A 132 -7.06 22.72 6.47
N LEU A 133 -7.46 21.74 5.65
CA LEU A 133 -8.24 20.60 6.08
C LEU A 133 -7.42 19.33 5.90
N ILE A 134 -7.14 18.65 7.00
CA ILE A 134 -6.43 17.37 7.01
C ILE A 134 -7.47 16.27 7.15
N MET A 135 -7.51 15.37 6.18
CA MET A 135 -8.36 14.19 6.20
C MET A 135 -7.50 12.95 6.45
N PRO A 136 -7.74 12.18 7.53
CA PRO A 136 -6.94 10.99 7.82
C PRO A 136 -7.24 9.89 6.80
N PRO A 137 -6.22 9.10 6.41
CA PRO A 137 -6.42 7.89 5.64
C PRO A 137 -7.14 6.82 6.47
N ARG A 138 -7.75 5.85 5.80
CA ARG A 138 -8.40 4.70 6.45
C ARG A 138 -7.58 3.45 6.19
N LEU A 139 -7.36 2.66 7.24
CA LEU A 139 -6.79 1.34 7.14
C LEU A 139 -7.93 0.32 6.93
N VAL A 140 -7.87 -0.40 5.83
CA VAL A 140 -8.77 -1.53 5.54
C VAL A 140 -7.93 -2.80 5.67
N ALA A 141 -7.96 -3.37 6.86
CA ALA A 141 -7.33 -4.66 7.11
C ALA A 141 -8.31 -5.77 6.75
N ARG A 142 -7.82 -6.81 6.10
CA ARG A 142 -8.57 -8.05 5.93
C ARG A 142 -8.71 -8.74 7.30
N LYS A 143 -9.90 -9.22 7.55
CA LYS A 143 -10.15 -10.14 8.68
C LYS A 143 -9.72 -11.55 8.30
#